data_ee6a42ee6b20adba6ec9ece008d34a27
#
_entry.id   ee6a42ee6b20adba6ec9ece008d34a27
#
_cell.length_a   1.000
_cell.length_b   1.000
_cell.length_c   1.000
_cell.angle_alpha   90.00
_cell.angle_beta   90.00
_cell.angle_gamma   90.00
#
_symmetry.space_group_name_H-M   'P 1'
#
loop_
_entity.id
_entity.type
_entity.pdbx_description
1 polymer ?
#
loop_
_entity_poly.entity_id
_entity_poly.type
_entity_poly.pdbx_seq_one_letter_code
_entity_poly.pdbx_strand_id
1 'polypeptide(L)'
;MLREGARLGWALRPNSPKLKNFLNTFLQDNREGTLFGNIIRNRYIRDFDWAENAAGAEELTRYRALSALFRKYGTDYGMDPTLLAAQGFQESRLDQSVRSHVGAVGVMQLLPSTAEDKNVGIPNIDELAPNIEAGAKYMAFLKARYFSGPELEGINGSLLALASYNAGPGRIRRLRREAGERGYDPNQWFDNVEVIVAEQVGRETVQYVSNIFKYYLTYRWINSADAERAAARRATGIEDAP
;
A
#
# COMPACT_ATOMS: atom_id res chain seq x y z
N MET A 1 9.39 -0.50 -24.29
CA MET A 1 10.52 0.44 -24.45
C MET A 1 9.96 1.84 -24.61
N LEU A 2 10.20 2.73 -23.68
CA LEU A 2 9.93 4.16 -23.86
C LEU A 2 11.01 4.70 -24.82
N ARG A 3 10.59 5.45 -25.86
CA ARG A 3 11.55 6.06 -26.79
C ARG A 3 12.40 7.09 -26.03
N GLU A 4 13.70 6.96 -26.10
CA GLU A 4 14.62 8.02 -25.64
C GLU A 4 14.28 9.34 -26.35
N GLY A 5 14.21 10.43 -25.60
CA GLY A 5 13.90 11.76 -26.14
C GLY A 5 12.42 12.08 -26.37
N ALA A 6 11.50 11.20 -25.98
CA ALA A 6 10.07 11.50 -26.07
C ALA A 6 9.70 12.64 -25.10
N ARG A 7 8.97 13.66 -25.61
CA ARG A 7 8.38 14.70 -24.79
C ARG A 7 6.95 14.29 -24.43
N LEU A 8 6.69 14.17 -23.14
CA LEU A 8 5.34 13.97 -22.60
C LEU A 8 4.73 15.32 -22.27
N GLY A 9 3.47 15.49 -22.59
CA GLY A 9 2.71 16.72 -22.30
C GLY A 9 1.27 16.40 -21.96
N TRP A 10 0.64 17.29 -21.20
CA TRP A 10 -0.79 17.19 -20.92
C TRP A 10 -1.59 17.89 -22.01
N ALA A 11 -2.59 17.22 -22.55
CA ALA A 11 -3.54 17.81 -23.48
C ALA A 11 -4.58 18.62 -22.69
N LEU A 12 -4.79 19.87 -23.09
CA LEU A 12 -5.76 20.76 -22.48
C LEU A 12 -6.79 21.19 -23.52
N ARG A 13 -8.00 21.54 -23.05
CA ARG A 13 -8.99 22.16 -23.93
C ARG A 13 -8.43 23.46 -24.51
N PRO A 14 -8.71 23.77 -25.79
CA PRO A 14 -8.40 25.06 -26.35
C PRO A 14 -8.99 26.20 -25.46
N ASN A 15 -8.30 27.34 -25.42
CA ASN A 15 -8.74 28.53 -24.66
C ASN A 15 -8.84 28.37 -23.13
N SER A 16 -7.93 27.58 -22.54
CA SER A 16 -7.82 27.42 -21.07
C SER A 16 -6.52 28.06 -20.52
N PRO A 17 -6.25 29.37 -20.70
CA PRO A 17 -4.96 29.98 -20.38
C PRO A 17 -4.64 29.93 -18.88
N LYS A 18 -5.63 30.11 -18.00
CA LYS A 18 -5.46 30.03 -16.54
C LYS A 18 -5.02 28.63 -16.10
N LEU A 19 -5.69 27.58 -16.62
CA LEU A 19 -5.32 26.20 -16.34
C LEU A 19 -3.94 25.87 -16.88
N LYS A 20 -3.61 26.31 -18.10
CA LYS A 20 -2.29 26.14 -18.70
C LYS A 20 -1.19 26.78 -17.84
N ASN A 21 -1.40 28.00 -17.38
CA ASN A 21 -0.43 28.70 -16.52
C ASN A 21 -0.27 27.98 -15.18
N PHE A 22 -1.37 27.60 -14.54
CA PHE A 22 -1.33 26.83 -13.29
C PHE A 22 -0.53 25.52 -13.44
N LEU A 23 -0.83 24.74 -14.47
CA LEU A 23 -0.13 23.47 -14.72
C LEU A 23 1.33 23.68 -15.07
N ASN A 24 1.68 24.71 -15.84
CA ASN A 24 3.06 25.02 -16.15
C ASN A 24 3.85 25.41 -14.89
N THR A 25 3.28 26.24 -14.01
CA THR A 25 3.89 26.58 -12.72
C THR A 25 4.05 25.33 -11.87
N PHE A 26 3.00 24.52 -11.72
CA PHE A 26 3.09 23.24 -11.00
C PHE A 26 4.20 22.34 -11.54
N LEU A 27 4.32 22.20 -12.86
CA LEU A 27 5.39 21.39 -13.48
C LEU A 27 6.77 21.97 -13.24
N GLN A 28 6.93 23.30 -13.26
CA GLN A 28 8.22 23.94 -12.99
C GLN A 28 8.65 23.72 -11.54
N ASP A 29 7.73 23.82 -10.60
CA ASP A 29 8.00 23.68 -9.16
C ASP A 29 8.22 22.24 -8.73
N ASN A 30 7.71 21.27 -9.53
CA ASN A 30 7.71 19.84 -9.19
C ASN A 30 8.48 18.94 -10.18
N ARG A 31 9.23 19.52 -11.12
CA ARG A 31 10.05 18.77 -12.08
C ARG A 31 11.28 18.10 -11.45
N GLU A 32 11.90 17.20 -12.18
CA GLU A 32 13.23 16.69 -11.86
C GLU A 32 14.21 17.86 -11.63
N GLY A 33 15.05 17.77 -10.59
CA GLY A 33 15.91 18.82 -10.11
C GLY A 33 15.34 19.69 -8.99
N THR A 34 14.02 19.66 -8.76
CA THR A 34 13.41 20.21 -7.54
C THR A 34 13.37 19.15 -6.44
N LEU A 35 13.27 19.58 -5.17
CA LEU A 35 13.21 18.65 -4.05
C LEU A 35 12.05 17.65 -4.22
N PHE A 36 10.84 18.14 -4.47
CA PHE A 36 9.66 17.28 -4.64
C PHE A 36 9.77 16.39 -5.89
N GLY A 37 10.20 16.94 -7.03
CA GLY A 37 10.39 16.17 -8.26
C GLY A 37 11.41 15.05 -8.10
N ASN A 38 12.49 15.30 -7.37
CA ASN A 38 13.51 14.29 -7.08
C ASN A 38 12.98 13.21 -6.10
N ILE A 39 12.18 13.59 -5.12
CA ILE A 39 11.52 12.63 -4.20
C ILE A 39 10.60 11.71 -4.99
N ILE A 40 9.70 12.25 -5.81
CA ILE A 40 8.77 11.45 -6.64
C ILE A 40 9.54 10.55 -7.60
N ARG A 41 10.55 11.11 -8.30
CA ARG A 41 11.37 10.32 -9.22
C ARG A 41 12.05 9.15 -8.52
N ASN A 42 12.73 9.40 -7.40
CA ASN A 42 13.47 8.38 -6.67
C ASN A 42 12.54 7.34 -6.02
N ARG A 43 11.35 7.77 -5.59
CA ARG A 43 10.38 6.90 -4.92
C ARG A 43 9.58 6.02 -5.89
N TYR A 44 9.22 6.55 -7.07
CA TYR A 44 8.25 5.92 -7.96
C TYR A 44 8.71 5.68 -9.39
N ILE A 45 9.74 6.38 -9.87
CA ILE A 45 10.12 6.38 -11.29
C ILE A 45 11.50 5.75 -11.55
N ARG A 46 12.43 5.91 -10.63
CA ARG A 46 13.82 5.45 -10.85
C ARG A 46 13.98 3.94 -10.86
N ASP A 47 13.10 3.24 -10.15
CA ASP A 47 13.14 1.80 -10.01
C ASP A 47 11.72 1.26 -10.22
N PHE A 48 11.51 0.61 -11.36
CA PHE A 48 10.22 0.00 -11.73
C PHE A 48 10.13 -1.49 -11.39
N ASP A 49 11.19 -2.11 -10.88
CA ASP A 49 11.22 -3.54 -10.56
C ASP A 49 10.10 -3.92 -9.60
N TRP A 50 9.66 -2.98 -8.75
CA TRP A 50 8.52 -3.19 -7.86
C TRP A 50 7.21 -3.40 -8.62
N ALA A 51 6.98 -2.70 -9.73
CA ALA A 51 5.77 -2.86 -10.55
C ALA A 51 5.84 -4.18 -11.34
N GLU A 52 7.00 -4.49 -11.93
CA GLU A 52 7.24 -5.77 -12.61
C GLU A 52 7.11 -6.93 -11.63
N ASN A 53 7.63 -6.83 -10.42
CA ASN A 53 7.52 -7.83 -9.37
C ASN A 53 6.07 -8.10 -8.94
N ALA A 54 5.24 -7.07 -8.77
CA ALA A 54 3.84 -7.24 -8.35
C ALA A 54 2.88 -7.57 -9.50
N ALA A 55 3.25 -7.20 -10.74
CA ALA A 55 2.46 -7.43 -11.95
C ALA A 55 2.98 -8.59 -12.80
N GLY A 56 3.95 -9.36 -12.33
CA GLY A 56 4.42 -10.58 -12.96
C GLY A 56 3.28 -11.60 -13.14
N ALA A 57 3.36 -12.45 -14.16
CA ALA A 57 2.27 -13.37 -14.49
C ALA A 57 1.94 -14.35 -13.35
N GLU A 58 2.97 -14.83 -12.64
CA GLU A 58 2.81 -15.72 -11.50
C GLU A 58 2.21 -15.00 -10.30
N GLU A 59 2.71 -13.83 -9.97
CA GLU A 59 2.24 -12.99 -8.87
C GLU A 59 0.81 -12.53 -9.07
N LEU A 60 0.44 -12.16 -10.30
CA LEU A 60 -0.95 -11.82 -10.63
C LEU A 60 -1.88 -13.02 -10.51
N THR A 61 -1.42 -14.21 -10.86
CA THR A 61 -2.19 -15.44 -10.69
C THR A 61 -2.45 -15.69 -9.20
N ARG A 62 -1.43 -15.56 -8.34
CA ARG A 62 -1.58 -15.66 -6.88
C ARG A 62 -2.52 -14.58 -6.33
N TYR A 63 -2.34 -13.32 -6.75
CA TYR A 63 -3.21 -12.22 -6.34
C TYR A 63 -4.68 -12.50 -6.67
N ARG A 64 -4.97 -12.91 -7.91
CA ARG A 64 -6.34 -13.22 -8.33
C ARG A 64 -6.93 -14.40 -7.56
N ALA A 65 -6.15 -15.44 -7.32
CA ALA A 65 -6.57 -16.61 -6.53
C ALA A 65 -6.97 -16.23 -5.09
N LEU A 66 -6.27 -15.26 -4.48
CA LEU A 66 -6.52 -14.84 -3.10
C LEU A 66 -7.47 -13.62 -2.98
N SER A 67 -7.81 -12.98 -4.09
CA SER A 67 -8.60 -11.73 -4.11
C SER A 67 -9.95 -11.85 -3.39
N ALA A 68 -10.61 -13.00 -3.49
CA ALA A 68 -11.88 -13.25 -2.81
C ALA A 68 -11.73 -13.27 -1.27
N LEU A 69 -10.65 -13.87 -0.75
CA LEU A 69 -10.36 -13.90 0.69
C LEU A 69 -10.01 -12.50 1.21
N PHE A 70 -9.17 -11.75 0.50
CA PHE A 70 -8.86 -10.38 0.88
C PHE A 70 -10.10 -9.49 0.86
N ARG A 71 -10.98 -9.67 -0.13
CA ARG A 71 -12.25 -8.92 -0.20
C ARG A 71 -13.16 -9.27 0.97
N LYS A 72 -13.32 -10.56 1.26
CA LYS A 72 -14.13 -11.02 2.40
C LYS A 72 -13.63 -10.40 3.70
N TYR A 73 -12.39 -10.65 4.07
CA TYR A 73 -11.87 -10.20 5.37
C TYR A 73 -11.60 -8.70 5.43
N GLY A 74 -11.27 -8.07 4.30
CA GLY A 74 -11.22 -6.61 4.23
C GLY A 74 -12.57 -5.97 4.54
N THR A 75 -13.66 -6.51 3.97
CA THR A 75 -15.03 -6.05 4.25
C THR A 75 -15.42 -6.34 5.70
N ASP A 76 -15.18 -7.55 6.19
CA ASP A 76 -15.56 -7.98 7.54
C ASP A 76 -14.92 -7.10 8.64
N TYR A 77 -13.69 -6.63 8.40
CA TYR A 77 -12.91 -5.83 9.36
C TYR A 77 -12.73 -4.35 8.97
N GLY A 78 -13.41 -3.87 7.94
CA GLY A 78 -13.37 -2.45 7.52
C GLY A 78 -12.00 -1.97 7.02
N MET A 79 -11.23 -2.88 6.39
CA MET A 79 -9.94 -2.60 5.77
C MET A 79 -10.04 -2.64 4.24
N ASP A 80 -9.24 -1.83 3.55
CA ASP A 80 -9.16 -1.89 2.08
C ASP A 80 -8.59 -3.24 1.65
N PRO A 81 -9.35 -4.08 0.91
CA PRO A 81 -8.89 -5.39 0.46
C PRO A 81 -7.63 -5.35 -0.39
N THR A 82 -7.48 -4.29 -1.20
CA THR A 82 -6.32 -4.12 -2.08
C THR A 82 -5.07 -3.78 -1.27
N LEU A 83 -5.22 -2.99 -0.20
CA LEU A 83 -4.12 -2.68 0.71
C LEU A 83 -3.67 -3.92 1.50
N LEU A 84 -4.61 -4.75 1.97
CA LEU A 84 -4.29 -6.02 2.63
C LEU A 84 -3.56 -6.99 1.69
N ALA A 85 -3.98 -7.08 0.43
CA ALA A 85 -3.30 -7.90 -0.56
C ALA A 85 -1.87 -7.38 -0.86
N ALA A 86 -1.70 -6.06 -0.95
CA ALA A 86 -0.39 -5.45 -1.10
C ALA A 86 0.53 -5.71 0.10
N GLN A 87 -0.02 -5.71 1.31
CA GLN A 87 0.69 -6.11 2.51
C GLN A 87 1.11 -7.59 2.45
N GLY A 88 0.19 -8.50 2.15
CA GLY A 88 0.50 -9.93 2.03
C GLY A 88 1.55 -10.20 0.94
N PHE A 89 1.56 -9.40 -0.14
CA PHE A 89 2.61 -9.48 -1.14
C PHE A 89 3.98 -9.04 -0.58
N GLN A 90 4.04 -7.96 0.19
CA GLN A 90 5.27 -7.52 0.85
C GLN A 90 5.78 -8.55 1.86
N GLU A 91 4.88 -9.21 2.59
CA GLU A 91 5.23 -10.16 3.65
C GLU A 91 5.77 -11.49 3.11
N SER A 92 5.14 -12.04 2.08
CA SER A 92 5.41 -13.43 1.65
C SER A 92 5.33 -13.65 0.13
N ARG A 93 5.10 -12.61 -0.68
CA ARG A 93 4.68 -12.72 -2.09
C ARG A 93 3.40 -13.55 -2.26
N LEU A 94 2.49 -13.43 -1.29
CA LEU A 94 1.21 -14.17 -1.24
C LEU A 94 1.38 -15.70 -1.14
N ASP A 95 2.45 -16.17 -0.52
CA ASP A 95 2.75 -17.59 -0.37
C ASP A 95 2.52 -18.03 1.09
N GLN A 96 1.56 -18.94 1.29
CA GLN A 96 1.21 -19.47 2.61
C GLN A 96 2.30 -20.38 3.20
N SER A 97 3.18 -20.93 2.38
CA SER A 97 4.23 -21.82 2.85
C SER A 97 5.40 -21.12 3.55
N VAL A 98 5.50 -19.80 3.37
CA VAL A 98 6.61 -18.99 3.91
C VAL A 98 6.59 -18.97 5.44
N ARG A 99 7.76 -19.21 6.02
CA ARG A 99 8.03 -19.12 7.46
C ARG A 99 9.27 -18.29 7.67
N SER A 100 9.20 -17.30 8.56
CA SER A 100 10.37 -16.50 8.90
C SER A 100 11.23 -17.19 9.96
N HIS A 101 12.48 -16.77 10.10
CA HIS A 101 13.39 -17.26 11.12
C HIS A 101 12.94 -16.94 12.56
N VAL A 102 12.07 -15.95 12.73
CA VAL A 102 11.46 -15.59 14.03
C VAL A 102 10.11 -16.27 14.27
N GLY A 103 9.70 -17.18 13.35
CA GLY A 103 8.47 -17.96 13.48
C GLY A 103 7.20 -17.27 12.98
N ALA A 104 7.30 -16.19 12.19
CA ALA A 104 6.14 -15.64 11.52
C ALA A 104 5.66 -16.56 10.39
N VAL A 105 4.34 -16.62 10.17
CA VAL A 105 3.66 -17.65 9.39
C VAL A 105 2.85 -17.04 8.26
N GLY A 106 3.01 -17.62 7.06
CA GLY A 106 2.06 -17.54 5.95
C GLY A 106 2.01 -16.23 5.20
N VAL A 107 0.90 -16.03 4.50
CA VAL A 107 0.67 -14.88 3.61
C VAL A 107 0.88 -13.55 4.34
N MET A 108 0.39 -13.43 5.57
CA MET A 108 0.43 -12.19 6.34
C MET A 108 1.61 -12.13 7.33
N GLN A 109 2.50 -13.14 7.34
CA GLN A 109 3.67 -13.23 8.23
C GLN A 109 3.34 -12.84 9.68
N LEU A 110 2.29 -13.47 10.23
CA LEU A 110 1.85 -13.22 11.59
C LEU A 110 2.54 -14.20 12.56
N LEU A 111 2.94 -13.70 13.73
CA LEU A 111 3.43 -14.57 14.80
C LEU A 111 2.25 -15.31 15.44
N PRO A 112 2.40 -16.61 15.78
CA PRO A 112 1.37 -17.36 16.51
C PRO A 112 0.88 -16.65 17.78
N SER A 113 1.79 -16.07 18.54
CA SER A 113 1.44 -15.32 19.76
C SER A 113 0.57 -14.09 19.49
N THR A 114 0.73 -13.43 18.32
CA THR A 114 -0.12 -12.31 17.91
C THR A 114 -1.49 -12.82 17.45
N ALA A 115 -1.52 -13.94 16.74
CA ALA A 115 -2.76 -14.57 16.28
C ALA A 115 -3.63 -15.07 17.42
N GLU A 116 -3.01 -15.59 18.49
CA GLU A 116 -3.66 -16.07 19.72
C GLU A 116 -4.07 -14.94 20.66
N ASP A 117 -3.49 -13.72 20.53
CA ASP A 117 -3.83 -12.57 21.38
C ASP A 117 -5.36 -12.32 21.34
N LYS A 118 -5.94 -11.95 22.48
CA LYS A 118 -7.38 -11.70 22.64
C LYS A 118 -7.98 -10.69 21.64
N ASN A 119 -7.15 -9.81 21.10
CA ASN A 119 -7.60 -8.82 20.11
C ASN A 119 -7.68 -9.39 18.69
N VAL A 120 -7.02 -10.53 18.45
CA VAL A 120 -7.09 -11.29 17.19
C VAL A 120 -7.89 -12.57 17.37
N GLY A 121 -7.45 -13.50 18.22
CA GLY A 121 -8.17 -14.71 18.60
C GLY A 121 -8.39 -15.69 17.43
N ILE A 122 -7.44 -15.80 16.53
CA ILE A 122 -7.48 -16.68 15.35
C ILE A 122 -6.18 -17.49 15.32
N PRO A 123 -6.10 -18.63 16.05
CA PRO A 123 -4.84 -19.35 16.24
C PRO A 123 -4.39 -20.19 15.04
N ASN A 124 -5.30 -20.61 14.15
CA ASN A 124 -5.00 -21.58 13.07
C ASN A 124 -4.35 -20.91 11.84
N ILE A 125 -3.34 -20.07 12.06
CA ILE A 125 -2.68 -19.28 10.98
C ILE A 125 -1.78 -20.10 10.05
N ASP A 126 -1.62 -21.39 10.29
CA ASP A 126 -1.01 -22.31 9.33
C ASP A 126 -1.88 -22.55 8.10
N GLU A 127 -3.17 -22.33 8.23
CA GLU A 127 -4.14 -22.39 7.14
C GLU A 127 -4.29 -21.02 6.46
N LEU A 128 -4.46 -21.04 5.14
CA LEU A 128 -4.49 -19.85 4.29
C LEU A 128 -5.58 -18.83 4.70
N ALA A 129 -6.83 -19.30 4.82
CA ALA A 129 -7.94 -18.39 5.11
C ALA A 129 -7.85 -17.79 6.53
N PRO A 130 -7.61 -18.58 7.61
CA PRO A 130 -7.34 -18.03 8.94
C PRO A 130 -6.13 -17.09 9.00
N ASN A 131 -5.08 -17.34 8.22
CA ASN A 131 -3.90 -16.47 8.17
C ASN A 131 -4.25 -15.07 7.65
N ILE A 132 -4.97 -15.00 6.51
CA ILE A 132 -5.42 -13.73 5.94
C ILE A 132 -6.41 -13.03 6.88
N GLU A 133 -7.33 -13.79 7.49
CA GLU A 133 -8.28 -13.28 8.47
C GLU A 133 -7.58 -12.64 9.67
N ALA A 134 -6.64 -13.36 10.28
CA ALA A 134 -5.89 -12.88 11.43
C ALA A 134 -5.10 -11.62 11.11
N GLY A 135 -4.44 -11.57 9.95
CA GLY A 135 -3.73 -10.39 9.48
C GLY A 135 -4.64 -9.18 9.27
N ALA A 136 -5.79 -9.38 8.63
CA ALA A 136 -6.79 -8.33 8.41
C ALA A 136 -7.35 -7.80 9.74
N LYS A 137 -7.69 -8.69 10.67
CA LYS A 137 -8.19 -8.33 12.00
C LYS A 137 -7.15 -7.61 12.83
N TYR A 138 -5.89 -8.04 12.78
CA TYR A 138 -4.81 -7.36 13.49
C TYR A 138 -4.56 -5.96 12.92
N MET A 139 -4.56 -5.78 11.60
CA MET A 139 -4.47 -4.46 10.97
C MET A 139 -5.62 -3.54 11.38
N ALA A 140 -6.86 -4.07 11.39
CA ALA A 140 -8.03 -3.32 11.84
C ALA A 140 -7.91 -2.92 13.32
N PHE A 141 -7.46 -3.83 14.17
CA PHE A 141 -7.18 -3.54 15.59
C PHE A 141 -6.14 -2.42 15.74
N LEU A 142 -5.01 -2.51 15.05
CA LEU A 142 -3.97 -1.47 15.11
C LEU A 142 -4.50 -0.11 14.70
N LYS A 143 -5.22 -0.06 13.58
CA LYS A 143 -5.83 1.17 13.06
C LYS A 143 -6.86 1.74 14.05
N ALA A 144 -7.83 0.94 14.46
CA ALA A 144 -8.91 1.39 15.36
C ALA A 144 -8.37 1.82 16.73
N ARG A 145 -7.40 1.09 17.28
CA ARG A 145 -6.87 1.34 18.63
C ARG A 145 -5.93 2.52 18.72
N TYR A 146 -5.14 2.77 17.66
CA TYR A 146 -4.01 3.70 17.74
C TYR A 146 -4.03 4.82 16.70
N PHE A 147 -4.76 4.63 15.59
CA PHE A 147 -4.70 5.50 14.42
C PHE A 147 -6.11 5.78 13.84
N SER A 148 -7.06 6.02 14.72
CA SER A 148 -8.42 6.46 14.40
C SER A 148 -8.63 7.87 14.91
N GLY A 149 -9.35 8.68 14.16
CA GLY A 149 -9.70 10.05 14.51
C GLY A 149 -9.99 10.87 13.26
N PRO A 150 -10.77 11.94 13.37
CA PRO A 150 -11.13 12.78 12.23
C PRO A 150 -9.94 13.49 11.60
N GLU A 151 -8.83 13.61 12.34
CA GLU A 151 -7.57 14.20 11.88
C GLU A 151 -6.76 13.28 10.97
N LEU A 152 -7.08 11.99 10.92
CA LEU A 152 -6.38 11.00 10.08
C LEU A 152 -7.13 10.78 8.77
N GLU A 153 -6.96 11.74 7.86
CA GLU A 153 -7.64 11.71 6.57
C GLU A 153 -7.08 10.65 5.62
N GLY A 154 -7.95 10.14 4.76
CA GLY A 154 -7.60 9.24 3.67
C GLY A 154 -6.94 7.93 4.13
N ILE A 155 -5.77 7.64 3.59
CA ILE A 155 -5.04 6.38 3.83
C ILE A 155 -4.07 6.45 5.03
N ASN A 156 -3.84 7.63 5.61
CA ASN A 156 -2.78 7.85 6.60
C ASN A 156 -2.91 6.95 7.84
N GLY A 157 -4.13 6.77 8.38
CA GLY A 157 -4.35 5.84 9.49
C GLY A 157 -3.93 4.41 9.17
N SER A 158 -4.14 3.97 7.92
CA SER A 158 -3.71 2.64 7.47
C SER A 158 -2.20 2.54 7.26
N LEU A 159 -1.54 3.61 6.77
CA LEU A 159 -0.07 3.64 6.63
C LEU A 159 0.63 3.60 7.99
N LEU A 160 0.11 4.32 8.98
CA LEU A 160 0.60 4.27 10.37
C LEU A 160 0.37 2.89 11.00
N ALA A 161 -0.75 2.22 10.68
CA ALA A 161 -1.01 0.85 11.11
C ALA A 161 -0.04 -0.14 10.46
N LEU A 162 0.28 0.00 9.17
CA LEU A 162 1.30 -0.79 8.48
C LEU A 162 2.69 -0.62 9.13
N ALA A 163 3.10 0.61 9.40
CA ALA A 163 4.35 0.87 10.11
C ALA A 163 4.36 0.21 11.50
N SER A 164 3.22 0.19 12.18
CA SER A 164 3.06 -0.44 13.49
C SER A 164 3.04 -1.97 13.42
N TYR A 165 2.52 -2.55 12.35
CA TYR A 165 2.59 -3.98 12.09
C TYR A 165 4.05 -4.46 12.01
N ASN A 166 4.89 -3.69 11.33
CA ASN A 166 6.31 -3.99 11.15
C ASN A 166 7.17 -3.64 12.39
N ALA A 167 7.02 -2.43 12.95
CA ALA A 167 7.92 -1.90 13.99
C ALA A 167 7.33 -1.88 15.41
N GLY A 168 6.08 -2.28 15.56
CA GLY A 168 5.34 -2.29 16.82
C GLY A 168 4.60 -0.96 17.12
N PRO A 169 3.35 -1.04 17.62
CA PRO A 169 2.50 0.15 17.79
C PRO A 169 2.99 1.13 18.85
N GLY A 170 3.62 0.64 19.91
CA GLY A 170 4.17 1.52 20.95
C GLY A 170 5.26 2.45 20.43
N ARG A 171 6.12 1.92 19.55
CA ARG A 171 7.20 2.69 18.92
C ARG A 171 6.63 3.72 17.97
N ILE A 172 5.75 3.33 17.05
CA ILE A 172 5.20 4.26 16.06
C ILE A 172 4.37 5.37 16.71
N ARG A 173 3.59 5.07 17.75
CA ARG A 173 2.88 6.11 18.53
C ARG A 173 3.81 7.15 19.14
N ARG A 174 4.92 6.72 19.71
CA ARG A 174 5.92 7.63 20.27
C ARG A 174 6.50 8.51 19.18
N LEU A 175 6.90 7.92 18.05
CA LEU A 175 7.52 8.66 16.94
C LEU A 175 6.55 9.60 16.24
N ARG A 176 5.26 9.23 16.15
CA ARG A 176 4.18 10.11 15.67
C ARG A 176 4.06 11.36 16.54
N ARG A 177 4.09 11.22 17.86
CA ARG A 177 4.07 12.37 18.79
C ARG A 177 5.31 13.25 18.61
N GLU A 178 6.50 12.64 18.56
CA GLU A 178 7.76 13.34 18.34
C GLU A 178 7.76 14.10 16.99
N ALA A 179 7.16 13.54 15.94
CA ALA A 179 6.98 14.26 14.67
C ALA A 179 6.25 15.59 14.88
N GLY A 180 5.13 15.59 15.64
CA GLY A 180 4.42 16.81 15.98
C GLY A 180 5.25 17.80 16.79
N GLU A 181 6.00 17.32 17.78
CA GLU A 181 6.90 18.16 18.60
C GLU A 181 8.02 18.82 17.77
N ARG A 182 8.41 18.19 16.66
CA ARG A 182 9.45 18.68 15.73
C ARG A 182 8.89 19.47 14.54
N GLY A 183 7.58 19.78 14.53
CA GLY A 183 6.93 20.62 13.51
C GLY A 183 6.51 19.86 12.24
N TYR A 184 6.54 18.53 12.23
CA TYR A 184 5.95 17.71 11.19
C TYR A 184 4.46 17.47 11.48
N ASP A 185 3.67 17.15 10.45
CA ASP A 185 2.28 16.73 10.65
C ASP A 185 2.23 15.30 11.20
N PRO A 186 1.82 15.08 12.48
CA PRO A 186 1.76 13.75 13.07
C PRO A 186 0.66 12.87 12.45
N ASN A 187 -0.23 13.43 11.65
CA ASN A 187 -1.34 12.71 11.02
C ASN A 187 -1.05 12.30 9.58
N GLN A 188 0.11 12.68 9.05
CA GLN A 188 0.58 12.28 7.73
C GLN A 188 1.79 11.37 7.83
N TRP A 189 1.77 10.27 7.07
CA TRP A 189 2.91 9.36 7.01
C TRP A 189 4.03 9.93 6.14
N PHE A 190 3.73 10.14 4.85
CA PHE A 190 4.74 10.57 3.87
C PHE A 190 5.24 11.97 4.14
N ASP A 191 6.57 12.13 4.06
CA ASP A 191 7.32 13.37 4.29
C ASP A 191 7.14 13.97 5.70
N ASN A 192 6.47 13.25 6.60
CA ASN A 192 6.21 13.68 7.98
C ASN A 192 6.65 12.60 8.99
N VAL A 193 5.77 11.70 9.43
CA VAL A 193 6.11 10.70 10.45
C VAL A 193 7.22 9.76 9.96
N GLU A 194 7.25 9.44 8.67
CA GLU A 194 8.29 8.57 8.09
C GLU A 194 9.71 9.14 8.26
N VAL A 195 9.87 10.49 8.30
CA VAL A 195 11.18 11.14 8.50
C VAL A 195 11.73 10.76 9.86
N ILE A 196 10.91 10.90 10.91
CA ILE A 196 11.30 10.56 12.29
C ILE A 196 11.53 9.05 12.44
N VAL A 197 10.70 8.23 11.77
CA VAL A 197 10.88 6.78 11.76
C VAL A 197 12.19 6.40 11.08
N ALA A 198 12.53 7.00 9.93
CA ALA A 198 13.79 6.76 9.23
C ALA A 198 15.02 7.08 10.10
N GLU A 199 14.96 8.17 10.87
CA GLU A 199 16.05 8.61 11.74
C GLU A 199 16.23 7.69 12.95
N GLN A 200 15.16 7.23 13.59
CA GLN A 200 15.23 6.55 14.89
C GLN A 200 15.06 5.02 14.83
N VAL A 201 14.41 4.48 13.80
CA VAL A 201 14.21 3.04 13.63
C VAL A 201 15.09 2.50 12.50
N GLY A 202 15.36 3.35 11.51
CA GLY A 202 16.05 2.97 10.29
C GLY A 202 15.11 2.91 9.07
N ARG A 203 15.72 2.65 7.93
CA ARG A 203 15.02 2.70 6.63
C ARG A 203 14.10 1.50 6.38
N GLU A 204 14.24 0.42 7.11
CA GLU A 204 13.50 -0.84 6.88
C GLU A 204 11.98 -0.63 6.96
N THR A 205 11.50 -0.05 8.06
CA THR A 205 10.05 0.23 8.26
C THR A 205 9.53 1.24 7.23
N VAL A 206 10.30 2.25 6.88
CA VAL A 206 9.92 3.23 5.85
C VAL A 206 9.83 2.56 4.47
N GLN A 207 10.80 1.71 4.15
CA GLN A 207 10.80 0.95 2.90
C GLN A 207 9.64 -0.05 2.84
N TYR A 208 9.33 -0.71 3.96
CA TYR A 208 8.19 -1.61 4.09
C TYR A 208 6.87 -0.91 3.74
N VAL A 209 6.58 0.23 4.36
CA VAL A 209 5.36 1.00 4.06
C VAL A 209 5.36 1.53 2.63
N SER A 210 6.49 2.03 2.15
CA SER A 210 6.64 2.54 0.78
C SER A 210 6.41 1.44 -0.27
N ASN A 211 6.95 0.24 -0.06
CA ASN A 211 6.74 -0.88 -0.96
C ASN A 211 5.27 -1.32 -1.00
N ILE A 212 4.64 -1.46 0.17
CA ILE A 212 3.21 -1.82 0.24
C ILE A 212 2.37 -0.78 -0.49
N PHE A 213 2.65 0.51 -0.32
CA PHE A 213 1.92 1.56 -1.01
C PHE A 213 2.08 1.47 -2.54
N LYS A 214 3.28 1.16 -3.04
CA LYS A 214 3.55 0.91 -4.45
C LYS A 214 2.75 -0.28 -4.99
N TYR A 215 2.76 -1.42 -4.29
CA TYR A 215 1.99 -2.61 -4.65
C TYR A 215 0.48 -2.33 -4.62
N TYR A 216 0.02 -1.55 -3.64
CA TYR A 216 -1.35 -1.09 -3.54
C TYR A 216 -1.79 -0.29 -4.77
N LEU A 217 -0.99 0.66 -5.23
CA LEU A 217 -1.26 1.43 -6.45
C LEU A 217 -1.28 0.52 -7.69
N THR A 218 -0.36 -0.43 -7.78
CA THR A 218 -0.31 -1.41 -8.87
C THR A 218 -1.58 -2.26 -8.91
N TYR A 219 -1.99 -2.84 -7.79
CA TYR A 219 -3.20 -3.67 -7.72
C TYR A 219 -4.48 -2.85 -7.95
N ARG A 220 -4.55 -1.62 -7.48
CA ARG A 220 -5.67 -0.72 -7.81
C ARG A 220 -5.79 -0.47 -9.31
N TRP A 221 -4.67 -0.21 -9.96
CA TRP A 221 -4.64 -0.03 -11.41
C TRP A 221 -5.07 -1.29 -12.15
N ILE A 222 -4.58 -2.46 -11.76
CA ILE A 222 -4.98 -3.75 -12.34
C ILE A 222 -6.49 -3.98 -12.18
N ASN A 223 -7.02 -3.79 -10.97
CA ASN A 223 -8.44 -3.95 -10.69
C ASN A 223 -9.31 -3.00 -11.53
N SER A 224 -8.88 -1.75 -11.73
CA SER A 224 -9.56 -0.78 -12.58
C SER A 224 -9.56 -1.23 -14.04
N ALA A 225 -8.40 -1.65 -14.57
CA ALA A 225 -8.28 -2.14 -15.93
C ALA A 225 -9.10 -3.42 -16.19
N ASP A 226 -9.13 -4.36 -15.23
CA ASP A 226 -9.94 -5.57 -15.31
C ASP A 226 -11.45 -5.24 -15.28
N ALA A 227 -11.86 -4.27 -14.45
CA ALA A 227 -13.25 -3.80 -14.41
C ALA A 227 -13.67 -3.11 -15.71
N GLU A 228 -12.83 -2.27 -16.30
CA GLU A 228 -13.08 -1.63 -17.60
C GLU A 228 -13.18 -2.65 -18.73
N ARG A 229 -12.30 -3.65 -18.77
CA ARG A 229 -12.36 -4.75 -19.74
C ARG A 229 -13.65 -5.55 -19.61
N ALA A 230 -14.05 -5.89 -18.38
CA ALA A 230 -15.29 -6.59 -18.12
C ALA A 230 -16.53 -5.78 -18.53
N ALA A 231 -16.51 -4.46 -18.31
CA ALA A 231 -17.58 -3.56 -18.75
C ALA A 231 -17.66 -3.48 -20.29
N ALA A 232 -16.53 -3.37 -20.98
CA ALA A 232 -16.46 -3.33 -22.42
C ALA A 232 -16.98 -4.65 -23.06
N ARG A 233 -16.59 -5.81 -22.51
CA ARG A 233 -17.10 -7.13 -22.98
C ARG A 233 -18.61 -7.23 -22.84
N ARG A 234 -19.17 -6.85 -21.69
CA ARG A 234 -20.63 -6.82 -21.49
C ARG A 234 -21.33 -5.91 -22.48
N ALA A 235 -20.76 -4.74 -22.79
CA ALA A 235 -21.33 -3.80 -23.75
C ALA A 235 -21.30 -4.32 -25.19
N THR A 236 -20.35 -5.19 -25.55
CA THR A 236 -20.21 -5.79 -26.90
C THR A 236 -20.89 -7.15 -27.04
N GLY A 237 -21.53 -7.68 -25.96
CA GLY A 237 -22.21 -8.99 -26.00
C GLY A 237 -21.26 -10.17 -26.17
N ILE A 238 -19.95 -9.99 -25.90
CA ILE A 238 -18.97 -11.08 -25.93
C ILE A 238 -19.03 -11.73 -24.54
N GLU A 239 -19.78 -12.85 -24.45
CA GLU A 239 -19.73 -13.69 -23.26
C GLU A 239 -18.36 -14.39 -23.16
N ASP A 240 -17.87 -14.57 -21.93
CA ASP A 240 -16.65 -15.33 -21.68
C ASP A 240 -16.85 -16.75 -22.21
N ALA A 241 -16.02 -17.18 -23.14
CA ALA A 241 -15.93 -18.58 -23.49
C ALA A 241 -15.47 -19.39 -22.27
N PRO A 242 -16.03 -20.55 -21.99
CA PRO A 242 -15.78 -21.36 -20.82
C PRO A 242 -14.32 -21.77 -20.64
#